data_671ebc36bd75d5762e205f3297be4dd1
#
_entry.id   671ebc36bd75d5762e205f3297be4dd1
#
_cell.length_a   1.000
_cell.length_b   1.000
_cell.length_c   1.000
_cell.angle_alpha   90.00
_cell.angle_beta   90.00
_cell.angle_gamma   90.00
#
_symmetry.space_group_name_H-M   'P 1'
#
loop_
_entity.id
_entity.type
_entity.pdbx_description
1 polymer ?
#
loop_
_entity_poly.entity_id
_entity_poly.type
_entity_poly.pdbx_seq_one_letter_code
_entity_poly.pdbx_strand_id
1 'polypeptide(L)'
;MSSDQDKDRAAIPLTRRQWLVLSVAASTAGCGGGSSLMVAGMPGTGGTGIGVRSTGPITGFGSVIVNRVRFDDSTAQVSLDGQADVATSLRLGMVVNLQGERDAAGLVGKANAIDVWSIAQGQVGSITGTQFVVAGMVIQTDPGTVLDGITSIADLIPGSWVRVWGLQASSDASTWNATRVALVQPGDLVSSGLCVLQGSNFYINGLRLTNTAGYQIQSGTLVRAQGTLADANSSLSLKSYVPLGLDATQPGDGEVEVSGLVTSMNSSRQFTLGNLAIDARLATLNGGVIAVGQRVEVEGRWQGGVIMANSVEIESSQSLDSAEIEAKIEEFTSLSNFVVRGQRCDGSGLKEIKGGSVADLKVGLKIHVKGVKQGEILYLTQLEIDH
;
A
#
# COMPACT_ATOMS: atom_id res chain seq x y z
N MET A 1 15.98 29.67 44.10
CA MET A 1 16.32 30.15 42.77
C MET A 1 16.08 28.96 41.86
N SER A 2 14.93 28.67 41.49
CA SER A 2 14.04 29.06 40.38
C SER A 2 14.81 29.32 39.07
N SER A 3 14.68 28.45 38.11
CA SER A 3 14.57 28.75 36.70
C SER A 3 13.82 27.66 35.98
N ASP A 4 12.66 28.01 35.69
CA ASP A 4 11.71 27.68 34.64
C ASP A 4 12.41 27.44 33.30
N GLN A 5 12.20 26.25 32.69
CA GLN A 5 12.43 25.96 31.27
C GLN A 5 11.36 24.97 30.82
N ASP A 6 10.14 25.44 30.75
CA ASP A 6 9.07 24.81 29.97
C ASP A 6 8.61 25.83 28.90
N LYS A 7 8.30 25.32 27.69
CA LYS A 7 7.75 26.02 26.52
C LYS A 7 8.75 26.36 25.43
N ASP A 8 8.84 25.41 24.49
CA ASP A 8 8.70 25.73 23.06
C ASP A 8 8.51 24.42 22.29
N ARG A 9 7.28 23.88 22.33
CA ARG A 9 6.82 22.96 21.29
C ARG A 9 6.28 23.82 20.14
N ALA A 10 7.17 24.12 19.20
CA ALA A 10 6.81 24.79 17.96
C ALA A 10 5.79 23.93 17.20
N ALA A 11 4.61 24.49 16.97
CA ALA A 11 3.62 23.98 16.05
C ALA A 11 4.23 23.94 14.63
N ILE A 12 4.25 22.77 14.02
CA ILE A 12 4.70 22.54 12.64
C ILE A 12 3.66 23.21 11.72
N PRO A 13 4.05 24.13 10.84
CA PRO A 13 3.11 24.75 9.91
C PRO A 13 2.66 23.73 8.88
N LEU A 14 1.37 23.42 8.87
CA LEU A 14 0.70 22.68 7.82
C LEU A 14 0.90 23.39 6.48
N THR A 15 1.38 22.65 5.48
CA THR A 15 1.60 23.18 4.15
C THR A 15 0.28 23.64 3.50
N ARG A 16 0.36 24.65 2.62
CA ARG A 16 -0.76 25.37 1.99
C ARG A 16 -1.80 24.51 1.25
N ARG A 17 -1.58 23.20 1.10
CA ARG A 17 -2.48 22.25 0.41
C ARG A 17 -3.57 21.64 1.30
N GLN A 18 -3.56 21.87 2.60
CA GLN A 18 -4.51 21.24 3.54
C GLN A 18 -5.75 22.07 3.87
N TRP A 19 -5.93 23.26 3.28
CA TRP A 19 -6.99 24.21 3.65
C TRP A 19 -7.90 24.62 2.49
N LEU A 20 -8.32 23.72 1.60
CA LEU A 20 -9.32 24.08 0.60
C LEU A 20 -10.32 22.94 0.39
N VAL A 21 -11.14 22.70 1.41
CA VAL A 21 -12.45 22.10 1.26
C VAL A 21 -13.44 23.08 1.86
N LEU A 22 -13.87 24.05 1.09
CA LEU A 22 -15.06 24.87 1.38
C LEU A 22 -15.82 25.11 0.09
N SER A 23 -16.94 24.42 0.00
CA SER A 23 -18.20 24.78 -0.66
C SER A 23 -18.19 25.88 -1.73
N VAL A 24 -18.52 25.50 -2.97
CA VAL A 24 -19.31 26.37 -3.84
C VAL A 24 -20.49 25.58 -4.41
N ALA A 25 -21.67 25.83 -3.87
CA ALA A 25 -22.94 25.59 -4.53
C ALA A 25 -23.32 26.84 -5.34
N ALA A 26 -23.92 26.61 -6.49
CA ALA A 26 -24.94 27.41 -7.15
C ALA A 26 -24.70 27.73 -8.65
N SER A 27 -25.49 27.04 -9.46
CA SER A 27 -26.44 27.56 -10.45
C SER A 27 -25.91 28.51 -11.56
N THR A 28 -26.16 28.23 -12.84
CA THR A 28 -27.39 28.44 -13.56
C THR A 28 -27.27 28.12 -15.06
N ALA A 29 -28.37 27.77 -15.63
CA ALA A 29 -28.75 27.49 -17.01
C ALA A 29 -28.24 28.46 -18.08
N GLY A 30 -27.99 27.92 -19.29
CA GLY A 30 -27.83 28.69 -20.51
C GLY A 30 -27.95 27.79 -21.75
N CYS A 31 -29.11 27.91 -22.47
CA CYS A 31 -29.41 27.28 -23.75
C CYS A 31 -28.53 27.81 -24.89
N GLY A 32 -28.18 26.95 -25.86
CA GLY A 32 -27.69 27.35 -27.17
C GLY A 32 -27.47 26.14 -28.08
N GLY A 33 -28.37 25.93 -29.03
CA GLY A 33 -28.44 24.79 -29.93
C GLY A 33 -27.44 24.85 -31.10
N GLY A 34 -27.14 23.68 -31.67
CA GLY A 34 -26.36 23.49 -32.89
C GLY A 34 -26.21 22.01 -33.25
N SER A 35 -26.72 21.62 -34.37
CA SER A 35 -27.09 20.30 -34.89
C SER A 35 -25.94 19.28 -35.04
N SER A 36 -26.17 18.13 -34.56
CA SER A 36 -25.98 16.73 -34.99
C SER A 36 -24.99 16.34 -36.07
N LEU A 37 -24.07 15.48 -35.72
CA LEU A 37 -23.75 14.26 -36.48
C LEU A 37 -23.63 13.10 -35.47
N MET A 38 -24.55 12.16 -35.61
CA MET A 38 -24.55 10.91 -34.82
C MET A 38 -23.35 10.04 -35.22
N VAL A 39 -22.45 9.79 -34.30
CA VAL A 39 -21.64 8.59 -34.29
C VAL A 39 -22.05 7.79 -33.08
N ALA A 40 -22.53 6.57 -33.35
CA ALA A 40 -23.10 5.67 -32.37
C ALA A 40 -22.01 5.18 -31.35
N GLY A 41 -22.31 5.32 -30.07
CA GLY A 41 -22.03 4.31 -29.05
C GLY A 41 -20.67 4.29 -28.44
N MET A 42 -20.30 5.32 -27.66
CA MET A 42 -19.50 5.11 -26.44
C MET A 42 -20.24 5.79 -25.29
N PRO A 43 -20.45 5.14 -24.13
CA PRO A 43 -20.99 5.83 -22.97
C PRO A 43 -19.98 6.90 -22.58
N GLY A 44 -20.35 8.16 -22.77
CA GLY A 44 -19.53 9.29 -22.38
C GLY A 44 -19.42 9.37 -20.88
N THR A 45 -18.28 8.99 -20.35
CA THR A 45 -17.83 9.42 -19.02
C THR A 45 -17.30 10.83 -19.19
N GLY A 46 -18.09 11.82 -18.84
CA GLY A 46 -17.65 13.21 -18.74
C GLY A 46 -16.73 13.38 -17.53
N GLY A 47 -15.56 12.74 -17.54
CA GLY A 47 -14.52 12.90 -16.53
C GLY A 47 -13.35 13.69 -17.14
N THR A 48 -13.04 14.85 -16.57
CA THR A 48 -11.77 15.57 -16.79
C THR A 48 -10.64 14.96 -15.94
N GLY A 49 -10.76 13.67 -15.59
CA GLY A 49 -9.78 12.95 -14.78
C GLY A 49 -8.50 12.66 -15.56
N ILE A 50 -7.37 12.77 -14.87
CA ILE A 50 -6.06 12.37 -15.39
C ILE A 50 -5.90 10.89 -15.08
N GLY A 51 -5.66 10.07 -16.12
CA GLY A 51 -5.36 8.64 -15.92
C GLY A 51 -4.11 8.45 -15.06
N VAL A 52 -4.21 7.68 -13.99
CA VAL A 52 -3.11 7.44 -13.05
C VAL A 52 -2.98 5.95 -12.73
N ARG A 53 -1.70 5.54 -12.50
CA ARG A 53 -1.36 4.28 -11.84
C ARG A 53 -0.72 4.60 -10.51
N SER A 54 -1.30 4.06 -9.45
CA SER A 54 -0.82 4.29 -8.10
C SER A 54 -0.43 2.97 -7.46
N THR A 55 0.84 2.85 -7.06
CA THR A 55 1.39 1.66 -6.40
C THR A 55 1.90 2.03 -5.02
N GLY A 56 1.39 1.36 -4.01
CA GLY A 56 1.79 1.63 -2.63
C GLY A 56 0.92 0.91 -1.61
N PRO A 57 1.23 1.02 -0.32
CA PRO A 57 0.40 0.47 0.74
C PRO A 57 -0.89 1.27 0.91
N ILE A 58 -1.96 0.56 1.23
CA ILE A 58 -3.20 1.19 1.69
C ILE A 58 -2.95 1.82 3.06
N THR A 59 -3.17 3.12 3.16
CA THR A 59 -3.01 3.89 4.40
C THR A 59 -4.33 4.31 5.04
N GLY A 60 -5.45 4.09 4.35
CA GLY A 60 -6.76 4.43 4.89
C GLY A 60 -7.92 3.96 4.02
N PHE A 61 -9.12 4.16 4.57
CA PHE A 61 -10.40 3.83 3.95
C PHE A 61 -11.44 4.93 4.17
N GLY A 62 -12.45 4.91 3.30
CA GLY A 62 -13.51 5.89 3.21
C GLY A 62 -13.76 6.35 1.78
N SER A 63 -13.08 5.83 0.98
CA SER A 63 -12.45 5.39 -0.27
C SER A 63 -11.08 4.79 0.04
N VAL A 64 -10.53 3.98 -0.84
CA VAL A 64 -9.18 3.46 -0.61
C VAL A 64 -8.15 4.60 -0.70
N ILE A 65 -7.28 4.73 0.30
CA ILE A 65 -6.24 5.76 0.31
C ILE A 65 -4.89 5.11 0.00
N VAL A 66 -4.29 5.53 -1.11
CA VAL A 66 -2.97 5.09 -1.57
C VAL A 66 -2.20 6.33 -2.00
N ASN A 67 -0.94 6.47 -1.58
CA ASN A 67 -0.11 7.63 -1.91
C ASN A 67 -0.84 8.96 -1.64
N ARG A 68 -1.53 9.06 -0.48
CA ARG A 68 -2.32 10.23 -0.02
C ARG A 68 -3.51 10.62 -0.90
N VAL A 69 -3.77 9.90 -1.99
CA VAL A 69 -4.94 10.10 -2.85
C VAL A 69 -6.09 9.21 -2.38
N ARG A 70 -7.28 9.77 -2.27
CA ARG A 70 -8.53 9.05 -1.96
C ARG A 70 -9.16 8.59 -3.26
N PHE A 71 -9.14 7.29 -3.53
CA PHE A 71 -9.77 6.71 -4.71
C PHE A 71 -11.11 6.08 -4.34
N ASP A 72 -12.21 6.56 -4.94
CA ASP A 72 -13.50 5.88 -4.87
C ASP A 72 -13.37 4.48 -5.46
N ASP A 73 -13.53 3.48 -4.62
CA ASP A 73 -13.38 2.05 -4.93
C ASP A 73 -14.73 1.33 -5.09
N SER A 74 -15.84 2.07 -5.06
CA SER A 74 -17.21 1.51 -5.07
C SER A 74 -17.54 0.67 -6.30
N THR A 75 -16.90 0.95 -7.44
CA THR A 75 -17.09 0.24 -8.71
C THR A 75 -15.82 -0.42 -9.22
N ALA A 76 -14.74 -0.42 -8.42
CA ALA A 76 -13.45 -0.98 -8.82
C ALA A 76 -13.52 -2.51 -8.96
N GLN A 77 -12.83 -3.03 -9.97
CA GLN A 77 -12.53 -4.46 -10.04
C GLN A 77 -11.38 -4.74 -9.09
N VAL A 78 -11.60 -5.62 -8.12
CA VAL A 78 -10.57 -5.97 -7.13
C VAL A 78 -10.10 -7.38 -7.38
N SER A 79 -8.78 -7.59 -7.34
CA SER A 79 -8.16 -8.91 -7.30
C SER A 79 -7.20 -9.04 -6.12
N LEU A 80 -7.19 -10.22 -5.50
CA LEU A 80 -6.25 -10.59 -4.44
C LEU A 80 -5.49 -11.84 -4.89
N ASP A 81 -4.17 -11.71 -5.05
CA ASP A 81 -3.29 -12.77 -5.52
C ASP A 81 -3.77 -13.41 -6.86
N GLY A 82 -4.31 -12.57 -7.76
CA GLY A 82 -4.82 -12.98 -9.07
C GLY A 82 -6.21 -13.61 -9.06
N GLN A 83 -6.91 -13.63 -7.92
CA GLN A 83 -8.29 -14.09 -7.81
C GLN A 83 -9.22 -12.89 -7.64
N ALA A 84 -10.37 -12.91 -8.34
CA ALA A 84 -11.38 -11.85 -8.18
C ALA A 84 -11.86 -11.78 -6.72
N ASP A 85 -11.93 -10.57 -6.19
CA ASP A 85 -12.33 -10.28 -4.83
C ASP A 85 -13.18 -8.99 -4.79
N VAL A 86 -13.52 -8.52 -3.60
CA VAL A 86 -14.35 -7.32 -3.39
C VAL A 86 -13.60 -6.26 -2.60
N ALA A 87 -13.97 -5.01 -2.77
CA ALA A 87 -13.33 -3.89 -2.08
C ALA A 87 -13.34 -4.04 -0.55
N THR A 88 -14.34 -4.73 0.02
CA THR A 88 -14.41 -5.00 1.46
C THR A 88 -13.35 -5.96 1.99
N SER A 89 -12.64 -6.68 1.13
CA SER A 89 -11.50 -7.56 1.50
C SER A 89 -10.18 -6.79 1.66
N LEU A 90 -10.10 -5.56 1.16
CA LEU A 90 -8.92 -4.72 1.30
C LEU A 90 -8.67 -4.37 2.77
N ARG A 91 -7.40 -4.36 3.18
CA ARG A 91 -6.97 -4.07 4.56
C ARG A 91 -5.81 -3.07 4.57
N LEU A 92 -5.66 -2.33 5.67
CA LEU A 92 -4.50 -1.45 5.89
C LEU A 92 -3.20 -2.20 5.68
N GLY A 93 -2.23 -1.55 5.04
CA GLY A 93 -0.90 -2.08 4.79
C GLY A 93 -0.81 -3.07 3.63
N MET A 94 -1.90 -3.50 3.01
CA MET A 94 -1.83 -4.23 1.74
C MET A 94 -1.24 -3.33 0.66
N VAL A 95 -0.26 -3.83 -0.09
CA VAL A 95 0.33 -3.12 -1.23
C VAL A 95 -0.52 -3.39 -2.47
N VAL A 96 -0.93 -2.34 -3.14
CA VAL A 96 -1.81 -2.41 -4.30
C VAL A 96 -1.15 -1.81 -5.55
N ASN A 97 -1.55 -2.33 -6.70
CA ASN A 97 -1.44 -1.67 -7.99
C ASN A 97 -2.83 -1.19 -8.38
N LEU A 98 -3.06 0.12 -8.28
CA LEU A 98 -4.32 0.75 -8.58
C LEU A 98 -4.25 1.42 -9.94
N GLN A 99 -5.25 1.18 -10.77
CA GLN A 99 -5.46 1.88 -12.03
C GLN A 99 -6.75 2.70 -11.91
N GLY A 100 -6.69 3.97 -12.29
CA GLY A 100 -7.82 4.85 -12.14
C GLY A 100 -7.63 6.21 -12.78
N GLU A 101 -8.41 7.16 -12.32
CA GLU A 101 -8.32 8.56 -12.69
C GLU A 101 -8.26 9.40 -11.42
N ARG A 102 -7.58 10.53 -11.46
CA ARG A 102 -7.56 11.50 -10.36
C ARG A 102 -7.89 12.90 -10.84
N ASP A 103 -8.26 13.77 -9.92
CA ASP A 103 -8.44 15.18 -10.19
C ASP A 103 -7.09 15.90 -10.43
N ALA A 104 -7.16 17.09 -10.99
CA ALA A 104 -5.95 17.90 -11.24
C ALA A 104 -5.22 18.36 -9.97
N ALA A 105 -5.90 18.33 -8.81
CA ALA A 105 -5.30 18.64 -7.52
C ALA A 105 -4.53 17.45 -6.93
N GLY A 106 -4.75 16.23 -7.45
CA GLY A 106 -4.12 15.00 -6.99
C GLY A 106 -4.57 14.57 -5.61
N LEU A 107 -5.80 14.91 -5.18
CA LEU A 107 -6.30 14.61 -3.84
C LEU A 107 -7.38 13.54 -3.83
N VAL A 108 -8.19 13.51 -4.88
CA VAL A 108 -9.29 12.55 -5.02
C VAL A 108 -9.28 11.92 -6.40
N GLY A 109 -9.73 10.67 -6.48
CA GLY A 109 -9.77 9.93 -7.72
C GLY A 109 -10.85 8.86 -7.70
N LYS A 110 -10.92 8.09 -8.79
CA LYS A 110 -11.76 6.93 -8.94
C LYS A 110 -10.90 5.74 -9.35
N ALA A 111 -10.99 4.65 -8.61
CA ALA A 111 -10.34 3.40 -8.97
C ALA A 111 -11.19 2.62 -9.98
N ASN A 112 -10.55 2.14 -11.05
CA ASN A 112 -11.15 1.23 -12.02
C ASN A 112 -10.76 -0.21 -11.72
N ALA A 113 -9.49 -0.44 -11.35
CA ALA A 113 -8.98 -1.75 -10.94
C ALA A 113 -8.01 -1.59 -9.76
N ILE A 114 -8.02 -2.57 -8.85
CA ILE A 114 -7.13 -2.66 -7.70
C ILE A 114 -6.62 -4.09 -7.60
N ASP A 115 -5.36 -4.28 -7.91
CA ASP A 115 -4.69 -5.57 -7.81
C ASP A 115 -3.81 -5.61 -6.57
N VAL A 116 -4.03 -6.59 -5.71
CA VAL A 116 -3.31 -6.80 -4.46
C VAL A 116 -2.47 -8.06 -4.57
N TRP A 117 -1.17 -7.94 -4.31
CA TRP A 117 -0.27 -9.08 -4.32
C TRP A 117 0.45 -9.24 -2.98
N SER A 118 0.26 -10.40 -2.34
CA SER A 118 1.13 -10.78 -1.23
C SER A 118 2.53 -11.11 -1.77
N ILE A 119 3.58 -10.67 -1.08
CA ILE A 119 4.97 -10.95 -1.48
C ILE A 119 5.47 -12.28 -0.97
N ALA A 120 4.97 -12.72 0.19
CA ALA A 120 5.35 -13.98 0.80
C ALA A 120 4.16 -14.63 1.52
N GLN A 121 4.09 -15.95 1.49
CA GLN A 121 3.26 -16.77 2.36
C GLN A 121 3.98 -18.08 2.67
N GLY A 122 3.99 -18.47 3.94
CA GLY A 122 4.62 -19.71 4.36
C GLY A 122 4.87 -19.76 5.85
N GLN A 123 5.61 -20.79 6.25
CA GLN A 123 6.04 -20.93 7.64
C GLN A 123 7.16 -19.94 7.96
N VAL A 124 7.06 -19.33 9.12
CA VAL A 124 8.13 -18.55 9.73
C VAL A 124 9.29 -19.49 10.10
N GLY A 125 10.46 -19.19 9.58
CA GLY A 125 11.69 -19.88 9.91
C GLY A 125 12.36 -19.29 11.15
N SER A 126 13.45 -18.54 10.95
CA SER A 126 14.17 -17.83 12.03
C SER A 126 13.56 -16.44 12.28
N ILE A 127 13.64 -15.99 13.54
CA ILE A 127 13.23 -14.67 13.99
C ILE A 127 14.42 -14.03 14.69
N THR A 128 14.76 -12.78 14.34
CA THR A 128 15.85 -12.01 14.96
C THR A 128 15.44 -10.54 15.09
N GLY A 129 15.10 -10.12 16.30
CA GLY A 129 14.61 -8.77 16.54
C GLY A 129 13.32 -8.48 15.79
N THR A 130 13.37 -7.49 14.89
CA THR A 130 12.23 -7.08 14.01
C THR A 130 12.26 -7.78 12.65
N GLN A 131 13.11 -8.79 12.47
CA GLN A 131 13.24 -9.53 11.21
C GLN A 131 12.83 -10.99 11.40
N PHE A 132 12.29 -11.58 10.35
CA PHE A 132 12.02 -13.01 10.27
C PHE A 132 12.20 -13.53 8.84
N VAL A 133 12.34 -14.83 8.71
CA VAL A 133 12.46 -15.48 7.40
C VAL A 133 11.16 -16.21 7.09
N VAL A 134 10.64 -16.03 5.88
CA VAL A 134 9.52 -16.79 5.34
C VAL A 134 9.75 -17.06 3.85
N ALA A 135 9.51 -18.29 3.40
CA ALA A 135 9.66 -18.69 1.99
C ALA A 135 11.05 -18.35 1.40
N GLY A 136 12.13 -18.42 2.20
CA GLY A 136 13.49 -18.05 1.80
C GLY A 136 13.79 -16.55 1.76
N MET A 137 12.82 -15.71 2.09
CA MET A 137 12.94 -14.24 2.07
C MET A 137 13.22 -13.70 3.47
N VAL A 138 14.07 -12.68 3.58
CA VAL A 138 14.23 -11.89 4.80
C VAL A 138 13.19 -10.78 4.83
N ILE A 139 12.33 -10.81 5.84
CA ILE A 139 11.29 -9.81 6.06
C ILE A 139 11.70 -8.93 7.22
N GLN A 140 11.78 -7.64 6.99
CA GLN A 140 11.99 -6.61 8.01
C GLN A 140 10.65 -5.97 8.35
N THR A 141 10.47 -5.57 9.60
CA THR A 141 9.30 -4.79 10.03
C THR A 141 9.74 -3.47 10.64
N ASP A 142 8.89 -2.48 10.54
CA ASP A 142 9.03 -1.16 11.14
C ASP A 142 7.76 -0.79 11.94
N PRO A 143 7.74 0.33 12.67
CA PRO A 143 6.56 0.76 13.41
C PRO A 143 5.28 0.94 12.55
N GLY A 144 5.44 1.21 11.24
CA GLY A 144 4.31 1.32 10.30
C GLY A 144 3.75 -0.02 9.83
N THR A 145 4.40 -1.14 10.14
CA THR A 145 3.92 -2.47 9.76
C THR A 145 2.62 -2.82 10.49
N VAL A 146 1.56 -3.07 9.74
CA VAL A 146 0.28 -3.55 10.29
C VAL A 146 0.40 -5.03 10.63
N LEU A 147 0.10 -5.39 11.87
CA LEU A 147 0.04 -6.78 12.31
C LEU A 147 -1.43 -7.24 12.37
N ASP A 148 -1.67 -8.51 12.07
CA ASP A 148 -3.01 -9.10 12.08
C ASP A 148 -2.94 -10.51 12.68
N GLY A 149 -3.63 -10.70 13.79
CA GLY A 149 -3.61 -11.92 14.57
C GLY A 149 -2.39 -12.11 15.46
N ILE A 150 -1.50 -11.10 15.53
CA ILE A 150 -0.36 -11.03 16.46
C ILE A 150 -0.22 -9.59 16.97
N THR A 151 0.18 -9.41 18.22
CA THR A 151 0.36 -8.07 18.81
C THR A 151 1.76 -7.52 18.56
N SER A 152 2.74 -8.39 18.35
CA SER A 152 4.15 -8.04 18.15
C SER A 152 4.84 -9.13 17.32
N ILE A 153 5.91 -8.78 16.63
CA ILE A 153 6.76 -9.78 15.94
C ILE A 153 7.40 -10.78 16.90
N ALA A 154 7.59 -10.39 18.15
CA ALA A 154 8.08 -11.29 19.19
C ALA A 154 7.09 -12.42 19.55
N ASP A 155 5.80 -12.27 19.19
CA ASP A 155 4.77 -13.30 19.41
C ASP A 155 4.79 -14.37 18.30
N LEU A 156 5.48 -14.11 17.18
CA LEU A 156 5.69 -15.13 16.16
C LEU A 156 6.56 -16.24 16.71
N ILE A 157 6.19 -17.46 16.42
CA ILE A 157 6.99 -18.65 16.70
C ILE A 157 7.38 -19.33 15.38
N PRO A 158 8.59 -19.92 15.29
CA PRO A 158 8.96 -20.74 14.14
C PRO A 158 7.91 -21.79 13.84
N GLY A 159 7.53 -21.92 12.56
CA GLY A 159 6.45 -22.80 12.12
C GLY A 159 5.07 -22.13 12.01
N SER A 160 4.85 -20.93 12.59
CA SER A 160 3.63 -20.14 12.32
C SER A 160 3.52 -19.85 10.84
N TRP A 161 2.28 -19.91 10.31
CA TRP A 161 2.02 -19.53 8.93
C TRP A 161 1.63 -18.05 8.86
N VAL A 162 2.35 -17.32 8.02
CA VAL A 162 2.10 -15.89 7.77
C VAL A 162 1.92 -15.61 6.30
N ARG A 163 1.15 -14.55 6.02
CA ARG A 163 1.09 -13.88 4.71
C ARG A 163 1.61 -12.46 4.89
N VAL A 164 2.44 -12.03 3.95
CA VAL A 164 3.15 -10.75 4.03
C VAL A 164 2.87 -9.92 2.78
N TRP A 165 2.61 -8.64 2.97
CA TRP A 165 2.64 -7.59 1.97
C TRP A 165 3.78 -6.65 2.31
N GLY A 166 4.45 -6.09 1.32
CA GLY A 166 5.61 -5.26 1.61
C GLY A 166 6.26 -4.66 0.37
N LEU A 167 7.29 -3.88 0.62
CA LEU A 167 8.09 -3.18 -0.37
C LEU A 167 9.49 -3.77 -0.43
N GLN A 168 10.06 -3.86 -1.62
CA GLN A 168 11.44 -4.35 -1.80
C GLN A 168 12.41 -3.43 -1.07
N ALA A 169 13.27 -4.00 -0.22
CA ALA A 169 14.20 -3.25 0.62
C ALA A 169 15.67 -3.39 0.18
N SER A 170 15.99 -4.36 -0.67
CA SER A 170 17.33 -4.54 -1.24
C SER A 170 17.26 -4.63 -2.77
N SER A 171 18.32 -4.20 -3.44
CA SER A 171 18.39 -4.20 -4.91
C SER A 171 18.40 -5.62 -5.51
N ASP A 172 18.85 -6.62 -4.75
CA ASP A 172 18.85 -8.04 -5.11
C ASP A 172 17.52 -8.75 -4.78
N ALA A 173 16.54 -8.02 -4.23
CA ALA A 173 15.23 -8.52 -3.80
C ALA A 173 15.28 -9.68 -2.77
N SER A 174 16.38 -9.81 -2.03
CA SER A 174 16.51 -10.79 -0.95
C SER A 174 15.85 -10.34 0.35
N THR A 175 15.69 -9.03 0.53
CA THR A 175 15.12 -8.38 1.72
C THR A 175 13.93 -7.50 1.36
N TRP A 176 12.86 -7.63 2.14
CA TRP A 176 11.62 -6.88 1.96
C TRP A 176 11.20 -6.22 3.29
N ASN A 177 10.66 -5.03 3.22
CA ASN A 177 10.06 -4.34 4.36
C ASN A 177 8.55 -4.60 4.35
N ALA A 178 8.06 -5.27 5.38
CA ALA A 178 6.64 -5.58 5.51
C ALA A 178 5.81 -4.33 5.79
N THR A 179 4.77 -4.12 5.04
CA THR A 179 3.71 -3.14 5.32
C THR A 179 2.54 -3.77 6.07
N ARG A 180 2.36 -5.11 5.91
CA ARG A 180 1.39 -5.90 6.65
C ARG A 180 1.90 -7.33 6.81
N VAL A 181 1.70 -7.90 8.00
CA VAL A 181 1.93 -9.31 8.34
C VAL A 181 0.64 -9.86 8.96
N ALA A 182 0.07 -10.92 8.38
CA ALA A 182 -1.12 -11.58 8.89
C ALA A 182 -0.84 -13.04 9.21
N LEU A 183 -1.31 -13.54 10.36
CA LEU A 183 -1.39 -14.98 10.61
C LEU A 183 -2.43 -15.59 9.67
N VAL A 184 -2.08 -16.73 9.07
CA VAL A 184 -2.97 -17.46 8.16
C VAL A 184 -2.93 -18.95 8.43
N GLN A 185 -3.92 -19.66 7.91
CA GLN A 185 -3.89 -21.13 7.90
C GLN A 185 -2.86 -21.63 6.88
N PRO A 186 -2.31 -22.83 7.08
CA PRO A 186 -1.44 -23.49 6.11
C PRO A 186 -2.05 -23.53 4.71
N GLY A 187 -1.23 -23.29 3.69
CA GLY A 187 -1.67 -23.24 2.31
C GLY A 187 -0.49 -23.33 1.32
N ASP A 188 -0.67 -22.77 0.15
CA ASP A 188 0.41 -22.67 -0.83
C ASP A 188 1.51 -21.73 -0.32
N LEU A 189 2.75 -22.06 -0.64
CA LEU A 189 3.88 -21.14 -0.39
C LEU A 189 3.87 -20.04 -1.46
N VAL A 190 4.17 -18.82 -1.04
CA VAL A 190 4.45 -17.68 -1.92
C VAL A 190 5.83 -17.16 -1.61
N SER A 191 6.63 -16.94 -2.66
CA SER A 191 7.96 -16.34 -2.56
C SER A 191 8.15 -15.33 -3.69
N SER A 192 8.61 -14.14 -3.36
CA SER A 192 8.95 -13.09 -4.33
C SER A 192 10.44 -12.78 -4.30
N GLY A 193 11.05 -12.67 -5.47
CA GLY A 193 12.48 -12.43 -5.57
C GLY A 193 12.97 -12.51 -7.02
N LEU A 194 14.28 -12.37 -7.19
CA LEU A 194 14.89 -12.58 -8.50
C LEU A 194 14.88 -14.07 -8.86
N CYS A 195 14.36 -14.38 -10.05
CA CYS A 195 14.49 -15.69 -10.63
C CYS A 195 15.92 -15.86 -11.17
N VAL A 196 16.63 -16.89 -10.75
CA VAL A 196 18.02 -17.13 -11.11
C VAL A 196 18.16 -18.49 -11.78
N LEU A 197 18.83 -18.53 -12.94
CA LEU A 197 19.20 -19.77 -13.61
C LEU A 197 20.51 -20.30 -13.03
N GLN A 198 20.50 -21.54 -12.48
CA GLN A 198 21.69 -22.24 -12.01
C GLN A 198 21.75 -23.62 -12.69
N GLY A 199 22.74 -23.81 -13.56
CA GLY A 199 22.79 -24.99 -14.43
C GLY A 199 21.57 -25.00 -15.38
N SER A 200 20.75 -26.03 -15.26
CA SER A 200 19.51 -26.19 -16.04
C SER A 200 18.23 -25.87 -15.24
N ASN A 201 18.35 -25.39 -14.01
CA ASN A 201 17.21 -25.18 -13.14
C ASN A 201 17.06 -23.70 -12.77
N PHE A 202 15.81 -23.27 -12.63
CA PHE A 202 15.48 -21.95 -12.11
C PHE A 202 15.25 -22.01 -10.60
N TYR A 203 15.67 -20.95 -9.91
CA TYR A 203 15.57 -20.79 -8.47
C TYR A 203 14.98 -19.42 -8.11
N ILE A 204 14.29 -19.37 -7.00
CA ILE A 204 13.86 -18.14 -6.33
C ILE A 204 14.14 -18.29 -4.83
N ASN A 205 14.90 -17.38 -4.23
CA ASN A 205 15.23 -17.40 -2.80
C ASN A 205 15.69 -18.78 -2.29
N GLY A 206 16.51 -19.50 -3.08
CA GLY A 206 17.03 -20.83 -2.74
C GLY A 206 16.09 -22.00 -3.10
N LEU A 207 14.84 -21.76 -3.46
CA LEU A 207 13.89 -22.79 -3.86
C LEU A 207 14.01 -23.08 -5.35
N ARG A 208 14.24 -24.34 -5.71
CA ARG A 208 14.23 -24.79 -7.10
C ARG A 208 12.79 -24.79 -7.64
N LEU A 209 12.56 -24.14 -8.78
CA LEU A 209 11.24 -24.14 -9.42
C LEU A 209 11.04 -25.43 -10.22
N THR A 210 9.90 -26.09 -9.99
CA THR A 210 9.45 -27.29 -10.70
C THR A 210 8.06 -27.05 -11.28
N ASN A 211 7.57 -27.98 -12.11
CA ASN A 211 6.31 -27.81 -12.84
C ASN A 211 6.29 -26.51 -13.65
N THR A 212 7.41 -26.23 -14.34
CA THR A 212 7.66 -24.95 -15.05
C THR A 212 7.02 -24.89 -16.44
N ALA A 213 6.44 -26.01 -16.94
CA ALA A 213 5.83 -26.06 -18.25
C ALA A 213 4.66 -25.06 -18.36
N GLY A 214 4.68 -24.26 -19.44
CA GLY A 214 3.65 -23.23 -19.67
C GLY A 214 3.97 -21.85 -19.10
N TYR A 215 5.04 -21.71 -18.31
CA TYR A 215 5.50 -20.40 -17.81
C TYR A 215 6.68 -19.87 -18.63
N GLN A 216 6.67 -18.57 -18.92
CA GLN A 216 7.80 -17.87 -19.56
C GLN A 216 8.77 -17.42 -18.47
N ILE A 217 9.69 -18.33 -18.07
CA ILE A 217 10.63 -18.07 -16.98
C ILE A 217 11.92 -17.49 -17.55
N GLN A 218 12.34 -16.34 -17.04
CA GLN A 218 13.57 -15.66 -17.42
C GLN A 218 14.43 -15.36 -16.20
N SER A 219 15.74 -15.65 -16.33
CA SER A 219 16.72 -15.30 -15.29
C SER A 219 16.88 -13.79 -15.18
N GLY A 220 17.02 -13.27 -13.97
CA GLY A 220 17.14 -11.85 -13.69
C GLY A 220 15.79 -11.10 -13.58
N THR A 221 14.67 -11.77 -13.77
CA THR A 221 13.35 -11.16 -13.61
C THR A 221 12.92 -11.22 -12.15
N LEU A 222 12.44 -10.10 -11.62
CA LEU A 222 11.77 -10.06 -10.32
C LEU A 222 10.37 -10.68 -10.48
N VAL A 223 10.08 -11.70 -9.69
CA VAL A 223 8.84 -12.47 -9.84
C VAL A 223 8.22 -12.81 -8.49
N ARG A 224 6.93 -13.11 -8.53
CA ARG A 224 6.18 -13.77 -7.48
C ARG A 224 5.84 -15.19 -7.95
N ALA A 225 6.32 -16.18 -7.23
CA ALA A 225 6.03 -17.59 -7.47
C ALA A 225 5.14 -18.13 -6.35
N GLN A 226 4.11 -18.88 -6.72
CA GLN A 226 3.22 -19.56 -5.78
C GLN A 226 3.12 -21.02 -6.14
N GLY A 227 3.07 -21.89 -5.12
CA GLY A 227 2.94 -23.32 -5.34
C GLY A 227 3.04 -24.13 -4.06
N THR A 228 3.23 -25.43 -4.22
CA THR A 228 3.42 -26.37 -3.11
C THR A 228 4.89 -26.72 -2.94
N LEU A 229 5.35 -26.76 -1.69
CA LEU A 229 6.69 -27.25 -1.36
C LEU A 229 6.82 -28.75 -1.66
N ALA A 230 7.94 -29.12 -2.23
CA ALA A 230 8.31 -30.50 -2.53
C ALA A 230 9.79 -30.76 -2.17
N ASP A 231 10.25 -31.99 -2.31
CA ASP A 231 11.65 -32.42 -2.12
C ASP A 231 12.23 -31.92 -0.78
N ALA A 232 11.58 -32.26 0.34
CA ALA A 232 11.97 -31.84 1.68
C ALA A 232 12.16 -30.32 1.82
N ASN A 233 11.25 -29.55 1.24
CA ASN A 233 11.20 -28.07 1.26
C ASN A 233 12.31 -27.38 0.45
N SER A 234 12.96 -28.08 -0.47
CA SER A 234 14.00 -27.51 -1.33
C SER A 234 13.50 -27.09 -2.72
N SER A 235 12.27 -27.45 -3.07
CA SER A 235 11.66 -27.08 -4.36
C SER A 235 10.23 -26.57 -4.21
N LEU A 236 9.83 -25.72 -5.15
CA LEU A 236 8.51 -25.13 -5.30
C LEU A 236 7.87 -25.63 -6.60
N SER A 237 6.83 -26.48 -6.47
CA SER A 237 6.03 -26.90 -7.62
C SER A 237 5.05 -25.78 -7.97
N LEU A 238 5.28 -25.13 -9.12
CA LEU A 238 4.55 -23.92 -9.51
C LEU A 238 3.06 -24.19 -9.78
N LYS A 239 2.24 -23.31 -9.26
CA LYS A 239 0.83 -23.10 -9.57
C LYS A 239 0.57 -21.73 -10.19
N SER A 240 1.42 -20.74 -9.87
CA SER A 240 1.40 -19.39 -10.43
C SER A 240 2.80 -18.82 -10.48
N TYR A 241 3.08 -18.05 -11.52
CA TYR A 241 4.35 -17.35 -11.74
C TYR A 241 4.04 -16.00 -12.39
N VAL A 242 4.26 -14.90 -11.69
CA VAL A 242 3.89 -13.55 -12.12
C VAL A 242 5.12 -12.64 -12.02
N PRO A 243 5.55 -12.01 -13.11
CA PRO A 243 6.53 -10.94 -13.04
C PRO A 243 6.03 -9.80 -12.15
N LEU A 244 6.91 -9.29 -11.27
CA LEU A 244 6.63 -8.12 -10.44
C LEU A 244 7.29 -6.89 -11.04
N GLY A 245 6.61 -5.76 -10.94
CA GLY A 245 7.07 -4.47 -11.42
C GLY A 245 5.99 -3.74 -12.21
N LEU A 246 6.30 -2.52 -12.59
CA LEU A 246 5.46 -1.80 -13.56
C LEU A 246 5.70 -2.44 -14.93
N ASP A 247 4.65 -3.00 -15.51
CA ASP A 247 4.73 -3.62 -16.82
C ASP A 247 5.00 -2.53 -17.88
N ALA A 248 6.19 -2.61 -18.49
CA ALA A 248 6.60 -1.71 -19.58
C ALA A 248 5.74 -1.87 -20.85
N THR A 249 4.93 -2.94 -20.94
CA THR A 249 4.07 -3.23 -22.09
C THR A 249 2.70 -2.54 -22.00
N GLN A 250 2.38 -1.91 -20.88
CA GLN A 250 1.11 -1.22 -20.76
C GLN A 250 1.17 0.13 -21.51
N PRO A 251 0.29 0.34 -22.49
CA PRO A 251 0.32 1.56 -23.29
C PRO A 251 -0.09 2.77 -22.46
N GLY A 252 0.72 3.80 -22.52
CA GLY A 252 0.37 5.15 -22.13
C GLY A 252 1.47 5.86 -21.33
N ASP A 253 1.84 7.05 -21.81
CA ASP A 253 2.59 8.08 -21.08
C ASP A 253 1.77 8.63 -19.88
N GLY A 254 1.10 7.73 -19.13
CA GLY A 254 0.24 8.06 -18.00
C GLY A 254 1.05 8.50 -16.81
N GLU A 255 0.40 9.25 -15.92
CA GLU A 255 0.95 9.59 -14.63
C GLU A 255 1.06 8.34 -13.76
N VAL A 256 2.17 8.23 -13.04
CA VAL A 256 2.44 7.16 -12.09
C VAL A 256 2.76 7.76 -10.73
N GLU A 257 2.24 7.12 -9.69
CA GLU A 257 2.56 7.40 -8.30
C GLU A 257 3.05 6.10 -7.66
N VAL A 258 4.22 6.14 -7.06
CA VAL A 258 4.83 4.94 -6.48
C VAL A 258 5.41 5.24 -5.12
N SER A 259 4.95 4.54 -4.08
CA SER A 259 5.66 4.45 -2.81
C SER A 259 6.61 3.27 -2.81
N GLY A 260 7.83 3.50 -2.35
CA GLY A 260 8.85 2.46 -2.27
C GLY A 260 10.00 2.82 -1.36
N LEU A 261 10.88 1.86 -1.11
CA LEU A 261 12.15 2.10 -0.43
C LEU A 261 13.23 2.36 -1.47
N VAL A 262 14.05 3.37 -1.21
CA VAL A 262 15.26 3.62 -2.02
C VAL A 262 16.24 2.48 -1.80
N THR A 263 16.47 1.68 -2.85
CA THR A 263 17.33 0.48 -2.77
C THR A 263 18.74 0.72 -3.28
N SER A 264 18.93 1.68 -4.18
CA SER A 264 20.26 2.13 -4.63
C SER A 264 20.23 3.57 -5.11
N MET A 265 21.38 4.20 -5.19
CA MET A 265 21.55 5.55 -5.69
C MET A 265 22.71 5.64 -6.68
N ASN A 266 22.47 6.20 -7.87
CA ASN A 266 23.52 6.56 -8.82
C ASN A 266 23.98 8.02 -8.61
N SER A 267 23.11 8.88 -8.09
CA SER A 267 23.37 10.26 -7.68
C SER A 267 22.32 10.69 -6.65
N SER A 268 22.45 11.89 -6.12
CA SER A 268 21.45 12.46 -5.16
C SER A 268 20.04 12.62 -5.74
N ARG A 269 19.88 12.47 -7.06
CA ARG A 269 18.61 12.64 -7.78
C ARG A 269 18.32 11.53 -8.80
N GLN A 270 19.13 10.48 -8.82
CA GLN A 270 18.89 9.29 -9.64
C GLN A 270 19.07 8.07 -8.76
N PHE A 271 18.02 7.31 -8.59
CA PHE A 271 17.96 6.20 -7.63
C PHE A 271 16.98 5.13 -8.10
N THR A 272 16.92 4.02 -7.37
CA THR A 272 15.92 2.97 -7.61
C THR A 272 14.99 2.81 -6.42
N LEU A 273 13.72 2.52 -6.72
CA LEU A 273 12.74 2.00 -5.77
C LEU A 273 12.53 0.52 -6.07
N GLY A 274 13.10 -0.36 -5.26
CA GLY A 274 13.19 -1.75 -5.65
C GLY A 274 13.96 -1.89 -6.96
N ASN A 275 13.29 -2.35 -8.01
CA ASN A 275 13.81 -2.46 -9.37
C ASN A 275 13.40 -1.32 -10.32
N LEU A 276 12.63 -0.33 -9.83
CA LEU A 276 12.16 0.80 -10.63
C LEU A 276 13.21 1.92 -10.65
N ALA A 277 13.68 2.29 -11.83
CA ALA A 277 14.60 3.43 -11.99
C ALA A 277 13.84 4.75 -11.92
N ILE A 278 14.37 5.70 -11.13
CA ILE A 278 13.80 7.03 -10.91
C ILE A 278 14.80 8.10 -11.34
N ASP A 279 14.35 9.02 -12.16
CA ASP A 279 15.08 10.23 -12.50
C ASP A 279 14.37 11.45 -11.92
N ALA A 280 14.90 11.97 -10.80
CA ALA A 280 14.36 13.09 -10.07
C ALA A 280 15.17 14.39 -10.25
N ARG A 281 15.97 14.49 -11.33
CA ARG A 281 16.82 15.67 -11.57
C ARG A 281 16.03 16.97 -11.69
N LEU A 282 14.81 16.89 -12.21
CA LEU A 282 13.90 18.03 -12.36
C LEU A 282 12.77 18.04 -11.33
N ALA A 283 12.73 17.05 -10.44
CA ALA A 283 11.66 16.89 -9.45
C ALA A 283 11.77 17.92 -8.31
N THR A 284 10.60 18.28 -7.76
CA THR A 284 10.51 18.93 -6.46
C THR A 284 10.77 17.91 -5.36
N LEU A 285 11.71 18.17 -4.46
CA LEU A 285 11.98 17.31 -3.30
C LEU A 285 11.33 17.93 -2.05
N ASN A 286 10.58 17.09 -1.33
CA ASN A 286 9.96 17.45 -0.06
C ASN A 286 10.44 16.48 1.04
N GLY A 287 10.65 17.00 2.25
CA GLY A 287 10.99 16.17 3.41
C GLY A 287 12.46 15.91 3.65
N GLY A 288 13.38 16.43 2.81
CA GLY A 288 14.82 16.34 3.07
C GLY A 288 15.66 15.81 1.92
N VAL A 289 16.70 15.02 2.25
CA VAL A 289 17.66 14.45 1.28
C VAL A 289 17.35 12.97 1.11
N ILE A 290 17.32 12.52 -0.13
CA ILE A 290 17.09 11.10 -0.48
C ILE A 290 18.30 10.27 -0.06
N ALA A 291 18.07 9.15 0.61
CA ALA A 291 19.09 8.19 0.99
C ALA A 291 18.58 6.74 0.88
N VAL A 292 19.49 5.78 0.69
CA VAL A 292 19.17 4.34 0.68
C VAL A 292 18.47 3.94 1.98
N GLY A 293 17.43 3.14 1.87
CA GLY A 293 16.59 2.67 2.96
C GLY A 293 15.46 3.61 3.35
N GLN A 294 15.43 4.83 2.82
CA GLN A 294 14.29 5.73 3.04
C GLN A 294 13.08 5.30 2.22
N ARG A 295 11.89 5.41 2.81
CA ARG A 295 10.63 5.32 2.09
C ARG A 295 10.32 6.67 1.48
N VAL A 296 10.00 6.65 0.18
CA VAL A 296 9.64 7.82 -0.58
C VAL A 296 8.40 7.55 -1.42
N GLU A 297 7.63 8.59 -1.66
CA GLU A 297 6.56 8.62 -2.65
C GLU A 297 7.05 9.43 -3.85
N VAL A 298 6.95 8.87 -5.03
CA VAL A 298 7.37 9.48 -6.30
C VAL A 298 6.15 9.65 -7.18
N GLU A 299 5.91 10.86 -7.63
CA GLU A 299 4.93 11.20 -8.65
C GLU A 299 5.67 11.59 -9.93
N GLY A 300 5.27 11.04 -11.06
CA GLY A 300 5.95 11.32 -12.32
C GLY A 300 5.28 10.63 -13.50
N ARG A 301 6.07 10.43 -14.57
CA ARG A 301 5.63 9.75 -15.79
C ARG A 301 6.57 8.62 -16.15
N TRP A 302 6.00 7.50 -16.56
CA TRP A 302 6.76 6.38 -17.08
C TRP A 302 7.30 6.69 -18.48
N GLN A 303 8.60 6.64 -18.66
CA GLN A 303 9.25 6.90 -19.95
C GLN A 303 10.44 5.99 -20.15
N GLY A 304 10.36 5.07 -21.12
CA GLY A 304 11.51 4.27 -21.55
C GLY A 304 12.15 3.41 -20.44
N GLY A 305 11.37 2.89 -19.50
CA GLY A 305 11.89 2.07 -18.39
C GLY A 305 12.28 2.87 -17.14
N VAL A 306 12.07 4.18 -17.13
CA VAL A 306 12.41 5.09 -16.03
C VAL A 306 11.18 5.91 -15.66
N ILE A 307 10.97 6.17 -14.38
CA ILE A 307 10.01 7.17 -13.92
C ILE A 307 10.71 8.54 -13.92
N MET A 308 10.26 9.42 -14.81
CA MET A 308 10.65 10.83 -14.81
C MET A 308 9.83 11.55 -13.73
N ALA A 309 10.44 11.75 -12.58
CA ALA A 309 9.75 12.28 -11.43
C ALA A 309 9.46 13.79 -11.57
N ASN A 310 8.22 14.18 -11.23
CA ASN A 310 7.80 15.57 -11.04
C ASN A 310 7.97 16.00 -9.57
N SER A 311 7.70 15.08 -8.65
CA SER A 311 7.88 15.27 -7.22
C SER A 311 8.38 14.00 -6.54
N VAL A 312 9.16 14.19 -5.48
CA VAL A 312 9.57 13.13 -4.56
C VAL A 312 9.32 13.63 -3.15
N GLU A 313 8.55 12.87 -2.37
CA GLU A 313 8.32 13.14 -0.96
C GLU A 313 8.94 12.05 -0.11
N ILE A 314 9.76 12.46 0.86
CA ILE A 314 10.34 11.54 1.83
C ILE A 314 9.34 11.36 2.96
N GLU A 315 8.90 10.13 3.16
CA GLU A 315 7.95 9.80 4.22
C GLU A 315 8.62 9.84 5.58
N SER A 316 7.98 10.53 6.54
CA SER A 316 8.41 10.51 7.94
C SER A 316 7.90 9.27 8.66
N SER A 317 8.54 8.86 9.76
CA SER A 317 8.03 7.78 10.61
C SER A 317 6.61 8.03 11.10
N GLN A 318 6.24 9.28 11.38
CA GLN A 318 4.88 9.64 11.80
C GLN A 318 3.84 9.45 10.69
N SER A 319 4.19 9.63 9.43
CA SER A 319 3.27 9.38 8.32
C SER A 319 3.05 7.88 8.10
N LEU A 320 4.05 7.06 8.39
CA LEU A 320 3.96 5.61 8.27
C LEU A 320 3.04 4.98 9.32
N ASP A 321 3.01 5.55 10.52
CA ASP A 321 2.24 5.00 11.64
C ASP A 321 0.78 5.45 11.63
N SER A 322 0.45 6.55 10.94
CA SER A 322 -0.91 7.08 10.92
C SER A 322 -1.82 6.31 9.97
N ALA A 323 -3.10 6.20 10.34
CA ALA A 323 -4.15 5.67 9.49
C ALA A 323 -5.46 6.42 9.69
N GLU A 324 -6.28 6.43 8.63
CA GLU A 324 -7.60 7.04 8.60
C GLU A 324 -8.60 6.03 8.03
N ILE A 325 -9.70 5.77 8.75
CA ILE A 325 -10.71 4.82 8.32
C ILE A 325 -12.09 5.45 8.47
N GLU A 326 -12.84 5.50 7.37
CA GLU A 326 -14.25 5.84 7.35
C GLU A 326 -15.02 4.60 6.88
N ALA A 327 -15.69 3.92 7.80
CA ALA A 327 -16.43 2.68 7.53
C ALA A 327 -17.42 2.37 8.66
N LYS A 328 -18.17 1.28 8.48
CA LYS A 328 -19.07 0.76 9.53
C LYS A 328 -18.26 -0.03 10.57
N ILE A 329 -18.67 0.10 11.82
CA ILE A 329 -18.19 -0.76 12.90
C ILE A 329 -18.60 -2.20 12.60
N GLU A 330 -17.64 -3.12 12.56
CA GLU A 330 -17.85 -4.55 12.30
C GLU A 330 -18.06 -5.33 13.59
N GLU A 331 -17.30 -4.98 14.65
CA GLU A 331 -17.38 -5.56 15.98
C GLU A 331 -17.28 -4.44 17.02
N PHE A 332 -18.05 -4.52 18.11
CA PHE A 332 -18.01 -3.55 19.19
C PHE A 332 -18.17 -4.23 20.54
N THR A 333 -17.11 -4.19 21.35
CA THR A 333 -17.12 -4.65 22.75
C THR A 333 -17.10 -3.46 23.70
N SER A 334 -16.25 -2.47 23.41
CA SER A 334 -16.09 -1.24 24.19
C SER A 334 -15.36 -0.20 23.33
N LEU A 335 -15.25 1.05 23.83
CA LEU A 335 -14.45 2.09 23.18
C LEU A 335 -12.96 1.71 23.05
N SER A 336 -12.44 0.87 23.94
CA SER A 336 -11.06 0.37 23.87
C SER A 336 -10.89 -0.91 23.02
N ASN A 337 -11.99 -1.48 22.51
CA ASN A 337 -11.94 -2.72 21.75
C ASN A 337 -13.12 -2.82 20.78
N PHE A 338 -12.90 -2.40 19.55
CA PHE A 338 -13.84 -2.55 18.45
C PHE A 338 -13.08 -2.68 17.11
N VAL A 339 -13.78 -3.10 16.06
CA VAL A 339 -13.19 -3.37 14.74
C VAL A 339 -13.89 -2.55 13.68
N VAL A 340 -13.09 -1.89 12.83
CA VAL A 340 -13.53 -1.14 11.66
C VAL A 340 -12.67 -1.55 10.48
N ARG A 341 -13.27 -2.06 9.42
CA ARG A 341 -12.59 -2.52 8.21
C ARG A 341 -11.49 -3.56 8.52
N GLY A 342 -11.78 -4.49 9.42
CA GLY A 342 -10.83 -5.50 9.88
C GLY A 342 -9.67 -4.95 10.70
N GLN A 343 -9.67 -3.66 11.04
CA GLN A 343 -8.67 -3.05 11.91
C GLN A 343 -9.21 -2.92 13.32
N ARG A 344 -8.51 -3.49 14.30
CA ARG A 344 -8.80 -3.31 15.72
C ARG A 344 -8.46 -1.89 16.15
N CYS A 345 -9.39 -1.25 16.85
CA CYS A 345 -9.28 0.14 17.28
C CYS A 345 -9.38 0.26 18.80
N ASP A 346 -8.62 1.19 19.36
CA ASP A 346 -8.70 1.62 20.76
C ASP A 346 -8.88 3.14 20.82
N GLY A 347 -10.06 3.55 21.26
CA GLY A 347 -10.43 4.96 21.48
C GLY A 347 -10.39 5.39 22.94
N SER A 348 -9.85 4.58 23.87
CA SER A 348 -9.85 4.89 25.32
C SER A 348 -9.11 6.19 25.66
N GLY A 349 -8.16 6.61 24.81
CA GLY A 349 -7.42 7.86 24.95
C GLY A 349 -8.13 9.10 24.40
N LEU A 350 -9.29 8.97 23.77
CA LEU A 350 -10.02 10.09 23.20
C LEU A 350 -10.58 11.01 24.29
N LYS A 351 -10.47 12.31 24.08
CA LYS A 351 -11.06 13.33 24.96
C LYS A 351 -12.53 13.59 24.65
N GLU A 352 -12.92 13.39 23.40
CA GLU A 352 -14.27 13.61 22.90
C GLU A 352 -14.56 12.71 21.70
N ILE A 353 -15.84 12.45 21.44
CA ILE A 353 -16.37 11.82 20.24
C ILE A 353 -17.19 12.90 19.52
N LYS A 354 -16.84 13.18 18.29
CA LYS A 354 -17.58 14.15 17.48
C LYS A 354 -18.86 13.50 16.96
N GLY A 355 -19.94 14.27 16.92
CA GLY A 355 -21.23 13.84 16.40
C GLY A 355 -22.02 12.90 17.33
N GLY A 356 -21.54 12.62 18.57
CA GLY A 356 -22.24 11.76 19.51
C GLY A 356 -21.44 11.37 20.74
N SER A 357 -21.75 10.22 21.32
CA SER A 357 -21.16 9.70 22.54
C SER A 357 -20.83 8.21 22.44
N VAL A 358 -20.14 7.65 23.42
CA VAL A 358 -19.85 6.20 23.50
C VAL A 358 -21.12 5.36 23.48
N ALA A 359 -22.23 5.87 24.04
CA ALA A 359 -23.52 5.15 24.10
C ALA A 359 -24.14 4.95 22.69
N ASP A 360 -23.77 5.76 21.72
CA ASP A 360 -24.29 5.68 20.35
C ASP A 360 -23.53 4.64 19.51
N LEU A 361 -22.32 4.24 19.93
CA LEU A 361 -21.47 3.31 19.19
C LEU A 361 -22.04 1.88 19.23
N LYS A 362 -22.20 1.30 18.04
CA LYS A 362 -22.73 -0.06 17.86
C LYS A 362 -22.32 -0.62 16.51
N VAL A 363 -22.37 -1.93 16.38
CA VAL A 363 -22.14 -2.62 15.09
C VAL A 363 -23.07 -2.04 14.00
N GLY A 364 -22.50 -1.79 12.82
CA GLY A 364 -23.21 -1.24 11.66
C GLY A 364 -23.24 0.29 11.59
N LEU A 365 -22.90 1.00 12.67
CA LEU A 365 -22.80 2.46 12.66
C LEU A 365 -21.59 2.89 11.82
N LYS A 366 -21.79 3.84 10.93
CA LYS A 366 -20.70 4.44 10.13
C LYS A 366 -19.97 5.47 10.99
N ILE A 367 -18.65 5.38 11.04
CA ILE A 367 -17.78 6.28 11.77
C ILE A 367 -16.56 6.63 10.93
N HIS A 368 -15.96 7.78 11.26
CA HIS A 368 -14.68 8.21 10.76
C HIS A 368 -13.67 8.25 11.90
N VAL A 369 -12.59 7.48 11.80
CA VAL A 369 -11.55 7.40 12.81
C VAL A 369 -10.19 7.75 12.21
N LYS A 370 -9.35 8.42 13.01
CA LYS A 370 -7.92 8.63 12.75
C LYS A 370 -7.14 8.17 13.96
N GLY A 371 -5.96 7.63 13.72
CA GLY A 371 -5.13 7.14 14.81
C GLY A 371 -3.72 6.78 14.41
N VAL A 372 -2.97 6.27 15.37
CA VAL A 372 -1.60 5.79 15.23
C VAL A 372 -1.58 4.27 15.42
N LYS A 373 -1.00 3.57 14.45
CA LYS A 373 -0.86 2.12 14.48
C LYS A 373 0.26 1.72 15.44
N GLN A 374 -0.03 0.74 16.30
CA GLN A 374 0.97 0.07 17.14
C GLN A 374 0.65 -1.42 17.18
N GLY A 375 1.44 -2.23 16.48
CA GLY A 375 1.15 -3.64 16.31
C GLY A 375 -0.17 -3.90 15.55
N GLU A 376 -1.10 -4.60 16.18
CA GLU A 376 -2.43 -4.88 15.61
C GLU A 376 -3.47 -3.78 15.89
N ILE A 377 -3.15 -2.80 16.75
CA ILE A 377 -4.12 -1.81 17.26
C ILE A 377 -3.89 -0.45 16.60
N LEU A 378 -4.99 0.19 16.20
CA LEU A 378 -5.06 1.60 15.84
C LEU A 378 -5.52 2.39 17.08
N TYR A 379 -4.59 3.08 17.74
CA TYR A 379 -4.88 3.97 18.87
C TYR A 379 -5.43 5.28 18.34
N LEU A 380 -6.68 5.57 18.66
CA LEU A 380 -7.41 6.67 18.05
C LEU A 380 -7.00 8.03 18.64
N THR A 381 -6.81 8.97 17.73
CA THR A 381 -6.64 10.41 18.03
C THR A 381 -7.91 11.20 17.71
N GLN A 382 -8.79 10.64 16.87
CA GLN A 382 -10.08 11.21 16.50
C GLN A 382 -11.10 10.10 16.24
N LEU A 383 -12.35 10.32 16.68
CA LEU A 383 -13.52 9.54 16.31
C LEU A 383 -14.69 10.50 16.03
N GLU A 384 -15.34 10.34 14.89
CA GLU A 384 -16.51 11.10 14.47
C GLU A 384 -17.60 10.14 14.01
N ILE A 385 -18.84 10.35 14.46
CA ILE A 385 -20.01 9.57 14.07
C ILE A 385 -20.65 10.25 12.86
N ASP A 386 -20.81 9.49 11.78
CA ASP A 386 -21.55 9.91 10.58
C ASP A 386 -23.04 9.61 10.77
N HIS A 387 -23.88 10.64 10.63
CA HIS A 387 -25.35 10.56 10.75
C HIS A 387 -26.06 10.50 9.41
#